data_44070feaf33031d4c9c7b02f92c6a9bb
#
_entry.id   44070feaf33031d4c9c7b02f92c6a9bb
#
_cell.length_a   1.000
_cell.length_b   1.000
_cell.length_c   1.000
_cell.angle_alpha   90.00
_cell.angle_beta   90.00
_cell.angle_gamma   90.00
#
_symmetry.space_group_name_H-M   'P 1'
#
loop_
_entity.id
_entity.type
_entity.pdbx_description
1 polymer ?
#
loop_
_entity_poly.entity_id
_entity_poly.type
_entity_poly.pdbx_seq_one_letter_code
_entity_poly.pdbx_strand_id
1 'polypeptide(L)'
;QDVDQLRAIMRKVLSPTSMKGGRWDLTAPDLVEEAWSVLCEFAGNNDPLKDIKADQNRKALELAPYVRKAVMQSNNSFLEAVKFAITGNQLDVMLDTKTGLKKERASEAAMLDASINNANELEKRIKKAHKIIYFTDNSGEVIFDRILMEQIRTISSAELILVARTLPILNDVTASEAQSLGLGYVAKIMENGIQEPLAGTTLSKTSKEIQDLVRE
;
A
#
# COMPACT_ATOMS: atom_id res chain seq x y z
N GLN A 1 -3.71 26.03 14.58
CA GLN A 1 -3.48 26.05 13.12
C GLN A 1 -3.87 27.43 12.62
N ASP A 2 -2.98 28.04 11.84
CA ASP A 2 -3.25 29.34 11.22
C ASP A 2 -4.28 29.18 10.10
N VAL A 3 -5.47 29.73 10.31
CA VAL A 3 -6.59 29.65 9.36
C VAL A 3 -6.25 30.30 8.02
N ASP A 4 -5.45 31.35 8.03
CA ASP A 4 -5.07 32.08 6.82
C ASP A 4 -4.06 31.28 6.01
N GLN A 5 -3.14 30.56 6.67
CA GLN A 5 -2.26 29.60 6.00
C GLN A 5 -3.06 28.45 5.36
N LEU A 6 -4.03 27.89 6.06
CA LEU A 6 -4.90 26.83 5.51
C LEU A 6 -5.67 27.34 4.29
N ARG A 7 -6.23 28.56 4.35
CA ARG A 7 -6.91 29.18 3.20
C ARG A 7 -5.98 29.40 2.01
N ALA A 8 -4.73 29.79 2.25
CA ALA A 8 -3.72 29.97 1.20
C ALA A 8 -3.40 28.63 0.50
N ILE A 9 -3.20 27.57 1.28
CA ILE A 9 -2.99 26.21 0.77
C ILE A 9 -4.20 25.78 -0.10
N MET A 10 -5.40 25.88 0.45
CA MET A 10 -6.62 25.48 -0.27
C MET A 10 -6.80 26.27 -1.58
N ARG A 11 -6.55 27.56 -1.59
CA ARG A 11 -6.59 28.38 -2.83
C ARG A 11 -5.60 27.87 -3.86
N LYS A 12 -4.38 27.51 -3.43
CA LYS A 12 -3.34 27.03 -4.33
C LYS A 12 -3.64 25.64 -4.85
N VAL A 13 -4.12 24.72 -4.01
CA VAL A 13 -4.58 23.37 -4.40
C VAL A 13 -5.74 23.44 -5.40
N LEU A 14 -6.67 24.37 -5.24
CA LEU A 14 -7.82 24.53 -6.13
C LEU A 14 -7.55 25.48 -7.34
N SER A 15 -6.33 26.01 -7.47
CA SER A 15 -6.01 26.96 -8.55
C SER A 15 -5.61 26.33 -9.89
N PRO A 16 -5.07 25.10 -9.97
CA PRO A 16 -4.70 24.49 -11.25
C PRO A 16 -5.89 24.43 -12.22
N THR A 17 -5.58 24.48 -13.52
CA THR A 17 -6.58 24.44 -14.59
C THR A 17 -7.37 23.13 -14.56
N SER A 18 -6.74 22.03 -14.15
CA SER A 18 -7.34 20.73 -13.92
C SER A 18 -8.48 20.77 -12.90
N MET A 19 -8.25 21.43 -11.75
CA MET A 19 -9.25 21.57 -10.68
C MET A 19 -10.41 22.50 -11.06
N LYS A 20 -10.21 23.38 -12.04
CA LYS A 20 -11.27 24.28 -12.58
C LYS A 20 -12.07 23.65 -13.72
N GLY A 21 -11.90 22.37 -14.00
CA GLY A 21 -12.59 21.68 -15.09
C GLY A 21 -12.04 22.06 -16.48
N GLY A 22 -10.83 22.59 -16.56
CA GLY A 22 -10.18 22.93 -17.82
C GLY A 22 -9.53 21.72 -18.54
N ARG A 23 -9.42 20.58 -17.85
CA ARG A 23 -8.86 19.35 -18.38
C ARG A 23 -9.68 18.14 -17.93
N TRP A 24 -10.27 17.46 -18.90
CA TRP A 24 -11.11 16.27 -18.70
C TRP A 24 -10.39 14.96 -19.09
N ASP A 25 -9.14 15.06 -19.52
CA ASP A 25 -8.25 13.97 -19.89
C ASP A 25 -7.41 13.44 -18.72
N LEU A 26 -7.47 14.09 -17.56
CA LEU A 26 -6.74 13.71 -16.36
C LEU A 26 -7.47 12.61 -15.58
N THR A 27 -6.67 11.67 -15.04
CA THR A 27 -7.15 10.68 -14.09
C THR A 27 -7.14 11.23 -12.65
N ALA A 28 -7.83 10.54 -11.73
CA ALA A 28 -7.77 10.92 -10.30
C ALA A 28 -6.34 10.95 -9.74
N PRO A 29 -5.43 9.99 -10.06
CA PRO A 29 -4.02 10.07 -9.68
C PRO A 29 -3.30 11.33 -10.15
N ASP A 30 -3.58 11.81 -11.36
CA ASP A 30 -2.95 13.03 -11.89
C ASP A 30 -3.40 14.29 -11.10
N LEU A 31 -4.67 14.33 -10.68
CA LEU A 31 -5.19 15.41 -9.83
C LEU A 31 -4.58 15.36 -8.42
N VAL A 32 -4.39 14.18 -7.86
CA VAL A 32 -3.74 13.99 -6.57
C VAL A 32 -2.29 14.43 -6.63
N GLU A 33 -1.57 14.13 -7.71
CA GLU A 33 -0.18 14.57 -7.92
C GLU A 33 -0.06 16.10 -7.87
N GLU A 34 -0.93 16.82 -8.60
CA GLU A 34 -0.93 18.30 -8.58
C GLU A 34 -1.17 18.85 -7.16
N ALA A 35 -2.13 18.30 -6.43
CA ALA A 35 -2.43 18.69 -5.06
C ALA A 35 -1.27 18.38 -4.10
N TRP A 36 -0.67 17.20 -4.25
CA TRP A 36 0.47 16.76 -3.44
C TRP A 36 1.70 17.65 -3.62
N SER A 37 2.01 18.02 -4.87
CA SER A 37 3.12 18.92 -5.16
C SER A 37 2.97 20.27 -4.45
N VAL A 38 1.75 20.81 -4.41
CA VAL A 38 1.44 22.04 -3.65
C VAL A 38 1.65 21.83 -2.15
N LEU A 39 1.21 20.71 -1.59
CA LEU A 39 1.38 20.39 -0.17
C LEU A 39 2.84 20.23 0.20
N CYS A 40 3.65 19.55 -0.61
CA CYS A 40 5.09 19.41 -0.42
C CYS A 40 5.81 20.77 -0.43
N GLU A 41 5.45 21.66 -1.36
CA GLU A 41 6.00 23.02 -1.42
C GLU A 41 5.70 23.79 -0.13
N PHE A 42 4.47 23.77 0.36
CA PHE A 42 4.10 24.41 1.63
C PHE A 42 4.78 23.81 2.85
N ALA A 43 4.96 22.48 2.86
CA ALA A 43 5.64 21.78 3.93
C ALA A 43 7.17 21.98 3.91
N GLY A 44 7.74 22.44 2.78
CA GLY A 44 9.19 22.48 2.57
C GLY A 44 9.84 21.10 2.62
N ASN A 45 9.07 20.04 2.29
CA ASN A 45 9.44 18.64 2.45
C ASN A 45 8.76 17.78 1.39
N ASN A 46 9.49 16.89 0.76
CA ASN A 46 8.96 15.99 -0.27
C ASN A 46 8.16 14.78 0.28
N ASP A 47 8.19 14.56 1.59
CA ASP A 47 7.42 13.53 2.28
C ASP A 47 6.80 14.07 3.58
N PRO A 48 5.78 14.94 3.49
CA PRO A 48 5.15 15.54 4.68
C PRO A 48 4.40 14.53 5.56
N LEU A 49 4.13 13.31 5.08
CA LEU A 49 3.48 12.25 5.86
C LEU A 49 4.46 11.21 6.43
N LYS A 50 5.77 11.43 6.33
CA LYS A 50 6.80 10.48 6.78
C LYS A 50 6.56 9.98 8.21
N ASP A 51 6.30 10.87 9.15
CA ASP A 51 6.10 10.51 10.56
C ASP A 51 4.77 9.74 10.77
N ILE A 52 3.73 10.10 10.02
CA ILE A 52 2.44 9.41 10.04
C ILE A 52 2.61 7.98 9.50
N LYS A 53 3.31 7.81 8.38
CA LYS A 53 3.63 6.50 7.81
C LYS A 53 4.44 5.63 8.78
N ALA A 54 5.44 6.23 9.43
CA ALA A 54 6.24 5.53 10.44
C ALA A 54 5.39 5.06 11.63
N ASP A 55 4.45 5.88 12.10
CA ASP A 55 3.52 5.50 13.18
C ASP A 55 2.55 4.40 12.75
N GLN A 56 2.01 4.46 11.52
CA GLN A 56 1.16 3.40 10.94
C GLN A 56 1.91 2.07 10.87
N ASN A 57 3.14 2.08 10.34
CA ASN A 57 3.99 0.89 10.26
C ASN A 57 4.31 0.33 11.66
N ARG A 58 4.64 1.18 12.63
CA ARG A 58 4.92 0.77 14.02
C ARG A 58 3.70 0.06 14.63
N LYS A 59 2.50 0.65 14.51
CA LYS A 59 1.26 0.06 15.02
C LYS A 59 0.94 -1.28 14.36
N ALA A 60 1.11 -1.38 13.04
CA ALA A 60 0.91 -2.63 12.32
C ALA A 60 1.91 -3.72 12.75
N LEU A 61 3.19 -3.35 12.98
CA LEU A 61 4.22 -4.25 13.50
C LEU A 61 3.86 -4.78 14.89
N GLU A 62 3.26 -3.97 15.77
CA GLU A 62 2.78 -4.42 17.09
C GLU A 62 1.67 -5.47 16.99
N LEU A 63 0.85 -5.42 15.92
CA LEU A 63 -0.22 -6.39 15.66
C LEU A 63 0.27 -7.64 14.92
N ALA A 64 1.34 -7.53 14.15
CA ALA A 64 1.83 -8.62 13.30
C ALA A 64 2.01 -9.98 14.01
N PRO A 65 2.50 -10.06 15.27
CA PRO A 65 2.59 -11.34 16.00
C PRO A 65 1.23 -11.99 16.22
N TYR A 66 0.19 -11.21 16.49
CA TYR A 66 -1.19 -11.72 16.70
C TYR A 66 -1.79 -12.22 15.39
N VAL A 67 -1.58 -11.48 14.31
CA VAL A 67 -2.03 -11.86 12.97
C VAL A 67 -1.33 -13.15 12.52
N ARG A 68 -0.01 -13.25 12.67
CA ARG A 68 0.72 -14.50 12.36
C ARG A 68 0.20 -15.68 13.16
N LYS A 69 -0.08 -15.49 14.44
CA LYS A 69 -0.67 -16.54 15.28
C LYS A 69 -2.04 -16.97 14.76
N ALA A 70 -2.92 -16.04 14.41
CA ALA A 70 -4.24 -16.34 13.85
C ALA A 70 -4.12 -17.10 12.53
N VAL A 71 -3.24 -16.65 11.62
CA VAL A 71 -2.94 -17.32 10.35
C VAL A 71 -2.45 -18.76 10.58
N MET A 72 -1.51 -18.95 11.50
CA MET A 72 -0.97 -20.30 11.81
C MET A 72 -1.99 -21.24 12.45
N GLN A 73 -2.94 -20.70 13.21
CA GLN A 73 -3.99 -21.49 13.88
C GLN A 73 -5.21 -21.74 13.00
N SER A 74 -5.30 -21.09 11.83
CA SER A 74 -6.40 -21.27 10.89
C SER A 74 -6.33 -22.61 10.17
N ASN A 75 -7.50 -23.19 9.86
CA ASN A 75 -7.61 -24.37 9.01
C ASN A 75 -7.15 -24.11 7.57
N ASN A 76 -7.11 -22.85 7.14
CA ASN A 76 -6.60 -22.42 5.83
C ASN A 76 -5.78 -21.16 6.02
N SER A 77 -4.48 -21.33 6.30
CA SER A 77 -3.54 -20.22 6.57
C SER A 77 -3.41 -19.25 5.41
N PHE A 78 -3.47 -19.74 4.15
CA PHE A 78 -3.40 -18.85 2.99
C PHE A 78 -4.62 -17.94 2.90
N LEU A 79 -5.84 -18.51 3.00
CA LEU A 79 -7.07 -17.72 2.98
C LEU A 79 -7.12 -16.71 4.13
N GLU A 80 -6.68 -17.11 5.31
CA GLU A 80 -6.65 -16.23 6.47
C GLU A 80 -5.67 -15.07 6.27
N ALA A 81 -4.49 -15.33 5.72
CA ALA A 81 -3.53 -14.28 5.37
C ALA A 81 -4.07 -13.32 4.30
N VAL A 82 -4.81 -13.83 3.29
CA VAL A 82 -5.49 -12.99 2.30
C VAL A 82 -6.48 -12.04 2.97
N LYS A 83 -7.30 -12.54 3.90
CA LYS A 83 -8.26 -11.71 4.63
C LYS A 83 -7.57 -10.59 5.41
N PHE A 84 -6.47 -10.89 6.10
CA PHE A 84 -5.71 -9.88 6.83
C PHE A 84 -5.07 -8.86 5.90
N ALA A 85 -4.55 -9.24 4.74
CA ALA A 85 -4.02 -8.31 3.76
C ALA A 85 -5.11 -7.36 3.24
N ILE A 86 -6.31 -7.88 2.91
CA ILE A 86 -7.46 -7.04 2.52
C ILE A 86 -7.86 -6.08 3.65
N THR A 87 -7.86 -6.55 4.89
CA THR A 87 -8.23 -5.75 6.06
C THR A 87 -7.17 -4.70 6.37
N GLY A 88 -5.91 -4.97 6.04
CA GLY A 88 -4.80 -4.02 6.19
C GLY A 88 -5.10 -2.68 5.55
N ASN A 89 -5.72 -2.67 4.38
CA ASN A 89 -6.16 -1.46 3.69
C ASN A 89 -7.25 -0.68 4.47
N GLN A 90 -8.08 -1.38 5.24
CA GLN A 90 -9.10 -0.73 6.10
C GLN A 90 -8.51 -0.23 7.42
N LEU A 91 -7.36 -0.74 7.84
CA LEU A 91 -6.70 -0.33 9.08
C LEU A 91 -6.17 1.09 9.03
N ASP A 92 -5.89 1.64 7.85
CA ASP A 92 -5.54 3.05 7.70
C ASP A 92 -6.67 3.97 8.21
N VAL A 93 -7.92 3.60 7.98
CA VAL A 93 -9.11 4.28 8.51
C VAL A 93 -9.37 3.92 9.99
N MET A 94 -8.94 2.73 10.44
CA MET A 94 -9.19 2.21 11.79
C MET A 94 -8.11 2.59 12.81
N LEU A 95 -6.93 3.04 12.38
CA LEU A 95 -5.85 3.52 13.23
C LEU A 95 -6.10 4.94 13.77
N ASP A 96 -7.38 5.33 13.91
CA ASP A 96 -7.73 6.55 14.62
C ASP A 96 -7.08 6.52 16.01
N THR A 97 -6.23 7.53 16.23
CA THR A 97 -5.34 7.69 17.38
C THR A 97 -6.04 7.71 18.73
N LYS A 98 -7.38 7.72 18.76
CA LYS A 98 -8.18 7.82 20.00
C LYS A 98 -8.72 6.49 20.52
N THR A 99 -8.79 5.44 19.74
CA THR A 99 -9.49 4.21 20.14
C THR A 99 -8.63 2.95 20.21
N GLY A 100 -7.34 3.00 19.88
CA GLY A 100 -6.42 1.83 19.89
C GLY A 100 -7.07 0.58 19.30
N LEU A 101 -6.45 -0.08 18.36
CA LEU A 101 -6.96 -1.35 17.85
C LEU A 101 -7.15 -2.34 19.01
N LYS A 102 -8.38 -2.61 19.37
CA LYS A 102 -8.69 -3.72 20.26
C LYS A 102 -8.33 -5.01 19.52
N LYS A 103 -7.61 -5.92 20.20
CA LYS A 103 -7.26 -7.26 19.71
C LYS A 103 -8.46 -8.02 19.12
N GLU A 104 -9.65 -7.70 19.58
CA GLU A 104 -10.94 -8.24 19.15
C GLU A 104 -11.32 -7.82 17.72
N ARG A 105 -10.94 -6.62 17.26
CA ARG A 105 -11.20 -6.16 15.88
C ARG A 105 -10.30 -6.81 14.83
N ALA A 106 -9.10 -7.25 15.19
CA ALA A 106 -8.29 -8.08 14.29
C ALA A 106 -8.97 -9.43 14.00
N SER A 107 -9.73 -9.97 14.96
CA SER A 107 -10.52 -11.18 14.74
C SER A 107 -11.84 -10.92 14.01
N GLU A 108 -12.44 -9.73 14.16
CA GLU A 108 -13.62 -9.30 13.39
C GLU A 108 -13.28 -9.04 11.91
N ALA A 109 -12.08 -8.55 11.64
CA ALA A 109 -11.57 -8.39 10.29
C ALA A 109 -11.42 -9.75 9.56
N ALA A 110 -11.09 -10.82 10.29
CA ALA A 110 -11.07 -12.18 9.77
C ALA A 110 -12.47 -12.71 9.39
N MET A 111 -13.55 -12.05 9.83
CA MET A 111 -14.94 -12.38 9.49
C MET A 111 -15.46 -11.66 8.24
N LEU A 112 -14.60 -10.96 7.50
CA LEU A 112 -14.99 -10.34 6.22
C LEU A 112 -15.48 -11.43 5.25
N ASP A 113 -16.80 -11.44 5.07
CA ASP A 113 -17.44 -12.21 4.00
C ASP A 113 -17.32 -11.36 2.72
N ALA A 114 -16.23 -11.55 1.99
CA ALA A 114 -16.00 -10.83 0.75
C ALA A 114 -17.09 -11.25 -0.26
N SER A 115 -17.82 -10.28 -0.81
CA SER A 115 -18.85 -10.51 -1.84
C SER A 115 -18.28 -11.16 -3.10
N ILE A 116 -16.98 -11.01 -3.35
CA ILE A 116 -16.22 -11.74 -4.38
C ILE A 116 -15.08 -12.47 -3.68
N ASN A 117 -15.12 -13.80 -3.68
CA ASN A 117 -14.10 -14.63 -3.04
C ASN A 117 -13.52 -15.63 -4.05
N ASN A 118 -12.40 -15.25 -4.65
CA ASN A 118 -11.63 -16.09 -5.56
C ASN A 118 -10.32 -16.61 -4.93
N ALA A 119 -10.19 -16.62 -3.60
CA ALA A 119 -8.96 -16.98 -2.90
C ALA A 119 -8.47 -18.40 -3.25
N ASN A 120 -9.38 -19.37 -3.41
CA ASN A 120 -9.02 -20.72 -3.81
C ASN A 120 -8.44 -20.80 -5.22
N GLU A 121 -8.95 -19.98 -6.15
CA GLU A 121 -8.40 -19.90 -7.52
C GLU A 121 -7.05 -19.18 -7.52
N LEU A 122 -6.91 -18.11 -6.74
CA LEU A 122 -5.65 -17.41 -6.53
C LEU A 122 -4.57 -18.37 -5.99
N GLU A 123 -4.89 -19.18 -4.98
CA GLU A 123 -3.97 -20.17 -4.40
C GLU A 123 -3.51 -21.18 -5.46
N LYS A 124 -4.43 -21.70 -6.28
CA LYS A 124 -4.10 -22.62 -7.37
C LYS A 124 -3.17 -22.00 -8.41
N ARG A 125 -3.39 -20.73 -8.74
CA ARG A 125 -2.53 -19.99 -9.70
C ARG A 125 -1.15 -19.73 -9.10
N ILE A 126 -1.07 -19.32 -7.83
CA ILE A 126 0.19 -19.10 -7.11
C ILE A 126 1.05 -20.38 -7.10
N LYS A 127 0.44 -21.56 -6.83
CA LYS A 127 1.14 -22.85 -6.82
C LYS A 127 1.75 -23.23 -8.17
N LYS A 128 1.22 -22.70 -9.28
CA LYS A 128 1.68 -22.99 -10.63
C LYS A 128 2.55 -21.87 -11.22
N ALA A 129 2.60 -20.73 -10.57
CA ALA A 129 3.34 -19.58 -11.08
C ALA A 129 4.86 -19.82 -10.99
N HIS A 130 5.59 -19.31 -11.97
CA HIS A 130 7.05 -19.20 -11.91
C HIS A 130 7.49 -17.84 -11.39
N LYS A 131 6.64 -16.83 -11.56
CA LYS A 131 6.88 -15.44 -11.14
C LYS A 131 5.58 -14.85 -10.61
N ILE A 132 5.67 -14.09 -9.51
CA ILE A 132 4.56 -13.37 -8.89
C ILE A 132 4.99 -11.94 -8.67
N ILE A 133 4.21 -10.99 -9.20
CA ILE A 133 4.43 -9.57 -9.02
C ILE A 133 3.39 -9.05 -8.03
N TYR A 134 3.87 -8.44 -6.96
CA TYR A 134 3.06 -7.86 -5.90
C TYR A 134 3.25 -6.34 -5.89
N PHE A 135 2.22 -5.58 -6.20
CA PHE A 135 2.25 -4.12 -6.08
C PHE A 135 1.79 -3.73 -4.69
N THR A 136 2.63 -2.96 -3.98
CA THR A 136 2.25 -2.44 -2.65
C THR A 136 1.38 -1.21 -2.77
N ASP A 137 0.64 -0.94 -1.70
CA ASP A 137 -0.13 0.28 -1.53
C ASP A 137 0.32 1.03 -0.27
N ASN A 138 -0.36 0.94 0.85
CA ASN A 138 -0.20 1.85 1.98
C ASN A 138 0.78 1.37 3.07
N SER A 139 1.35 2.34 3.79
CA SER A 139 2.04 2.11 5.05
C SER A 139 1.06 1.52 6.09
N GLY A 140 1.55 0.62 6.93
CA GLY A 140 0.73 -0.18 7.84
C GLY A 140 0.18 -1.43 7.17
N GLU A 141 -0.54 -1.31 6.06
CA GLU A 141 -1.06 -2.42 5.26
C GLU A 141 0.07 -3.39 4.83
N VAL A 142 1.17 -2.85 4.34
CA VAL A 142 2.33 -3.61 3.85
C VAL A 142 2.89 -4.64 4.86
N ILE A 143 2.63 -4.45 6.16
CA ILE A 143 3.02 -5.41 7.20
C ILE A 143 2.14 -6.67 7.14
N PHE A 144 0.88 -6.54 6.81
CA PHE A 144 -0.03 -7.68 6.61
C PHE A 144 0.18 -8.32 5.24
N ASP A 145 0.50 -7.54 4.22
CA ASP A 145 0.97 -8.02 2.92
C ASP A 145 2.21 -8.91 3.07
N ARG A 146 3.15 -8.50 3.92
CA ARG A 146 4.31 -9.34 4.24
C ARG A 146 3.89 -10.70 4.80
N ILE A 147 2.89 -10.76 5.69
CA ILE A 147 2.39 -12.02 6.23
C ILE A 147 1.77 -12.88 5.13
N LEU A 148 1.03 -12.28 4.18
CA LEU A 148 0.54 -12.98 3.00
C LEU A 148 1.70 -13.49 2.12
N MET A 149 2.73 -12.70 1.89
CA MET A 149 3.93 -13.11 1.13
C MET A 149 4.67 -14.26 1.83
N GLU A 150 4.75 -14.25 3.17
CA GLU A 150 5.27 -15.36 3.96
C GLU A 150 4.47 -16.65 3.68
N GLN A 151 3.13 -16.58 3.60
CA GLN A 151 2.29 -17.73 3.23
C GLN A 151 2.47 -18.15 1.76
N ILE A 152 2.60 -17.21 0.82
CA ILE A 152 2.91 -17.51 -0.58
C ILE A 152 4.20 -18.33 -0.67
N ARG A 153 5.24 -17.98 0.10
CA ARG A 153 6.51 -18.71 0.15
C ARG A 153 6.37 -20.15 0.67
N THR A 154 5.36 -20.45 1.48
CA THR A 154 5.14 -21.82 1.96
C THR A 154 4.52 -22.72 0.90
N ILE A 155 3.82 -22.15 -0.09
CA ILE A 155 3.04 -22.92 -1.09
C ILE A 155 3.59 -22.81 -2.52
N SER A 156 4.58 -21.93 -2.75
CA SER A 156 5.17 -21.69 -4.08
C SER A 156 6.65 -21.35 -4.00
N SER A 157 7.41 -21.91 -4.95
CA SER A 157 8.82 -21.55 -5.19
C SER A 157 9.00 -20.43 -6.22
N ALA A 158 7.92 -19.81 -6.68
CA ALA A 158 7.96 -18.72 -7.65
C ALA A 158 8.88 -17.58 -7.23
N GLU A 159 9.50 -16.91 -8.17
CA GLU A 159 10.14 -15.62 -7.91
C GLU A 159 9.07 -14.62 -7.46
N LEU A 160 9.15 -14.11 -6.23
CA LEU A 160 8.24 -13.11 -5.70
C LEU A 160 8.91 -11.73 -5.79
N ILE A 161 8.30 -10.85 -6.59
CA ILE A 161 8.79 -9.51 -6.84
C ILE A 161 7.78 -8.53 -6.24
N LEU A 162 8.26 -7.67 -5.36
CA LEU A 162 7.48 -6.60 -4.73
C LEU A 162 7.83 -5.29 -5.44
N VAL A 163 6.84 -4.65 -6.03
CA VAL A 163 6.97 -3.35 -6.69
C VAL A 163 6.38 -2.27 -5.80
N ALA A 164 7.21 -1.32 -5.37
CA ALA A 164 6.83 -0.21 -4.50
C ALA A 164 7.10 1.15 -5.18
N ARG A 165 6.63 2.23 -4.58
CA ARG A 165 6.81 3.58 -5.13
C ARG A 165 8.29 3.96 -5.16
N THR A 166 8.70 4.67 -6.22
CA THR A 166 10.02 5.32 -6.31
C THR A 166 10.05 6.57 -5.44
N LEU A 167 8.99 7.38 -5.52
CA LEU A 167 8.86 8.65 -4.79
C LEU A 167 7.72 8.59 -3.76
N PRO A 168 7.85 9.35 -2.65
CA PRO A 168 6.78 9.45 -1.66
C PRO A 168 5.54 10.13 -2.25
N ILE A 169 4.38 9.55 -1.99
CA ILE A 169 3.06 10.10 -2.29
C ILE A 169 2.07 9.63 -1.24
N LEU A 170 1.32 10.54 -0.65
CA LEU A 170 0.37 10.23 0.42
C LEU A 170 1.00 9.30 1.47
N ASN A 171 0.31 8.22 1.82
CA ASN A 171 0.81 7.17 2.71
C ASN A 171 1.28 5.90 1.98
N ASP A 172 1.47 5.96 0.65
CA ASP A 172 1.98 4.82 -0.14
C ASP A 172 3.41 4.46 0.29
N VAL A 173 3.72 3.16 0.20
CA VAL A 173 5.04 2.62 0.58
C VAL A 173 6.05 2.83 -0.56
N THR A 174 7.18 3.42 -0.23
CA THR A 174 8.35 3.48 -1.13
C THR A 174 9.19 2.22 -1.04
N ALA A 175 10.02 1.96 -2.08
CA ALA A 175 10.93 0.81 -2.08
C ALA A 175 11.93 0.87 -0.92
N SER A 176 12.40 2.05 -0.55
CA SER A 176 13.31 2.25 0.59
C SER A 176 12.63 1.93 1.93
N GLU A 177 11.36 2.31 2.10
CA GLU A 177 10.57 1.96 3.29
C GLU A 177 10.30 0.46 3.33
N ALA A 178 9.89 -0.17 2.22
CA ALA A 178 9.71 -1.61 2.13
C ALA A 178 10.99 -2.38 2.52
N GLN A 179 12.16 -1.90 2.07
CA GLN A 179 13.46 -2.47 2.45
C GLN A 179 13.70 -2.33 3.97
N SER A 180 13.45 -1.15 4.53
CA SER A 180 13.62 -0.88 5.96
C SER A 180 12.71 -1.72 6.85
N LEU A 181 11.51 -2.04 6.36
CA LEU A 181 10.53 -2.91 7.02
C LEU A 181 10.84 -4.41 6.85
N GLY A 182 11.93 -4.76 6.18
CA GLY A 182 12.40 -6.14 6.02
C GLY A 182 11.60 -6.96 5.00
N LEU A 183 10.90 -6.35 4.05
CA LEU A 183 10.21 -7.08 2.99
C LEU A 183 11.19 -7.76 2.03
N GLY A 184 12.44 -7.29 1.96
CA GLY A 184 13.50 -7.94 1.20
C GLY A 184 13.84 -9.38 1.62
N TYR A 185 13.40 -9.82 2.82
CA TYR A 185 13.53 -11.21 3.24
C TYR A 185 12.50 -12.15 2.59
N VAL A 186 11.40 -11.62 2.08
CA VAL A 186 10.31 -12.42 1.48
C VAL A 186 10.16 -12.22 -0.01
N ALA A 187 10.57 -11.06 -0.56
CA ALA A 187 10.44 -10.73 -1.96
C ALA A 187 11.64 -9.92 -2.48
N LYS A 188 11.92 -9.99 -3.78
CA LYS A 188 12.82 -9.05 -4.46
C LYS A 188 12.11 -7.70 -4.55
N ILE A 189 12.66 -6.65 -3.97
CA ILE A 189 12.07 -5.32 -4.02
C ILE A 189 12.54 -4.59 -5.29
N MET A 190 11.59 -3.98 -6.00
CA MET A 190 11.82 -3.13 -7.16
C MET A 190 11.06 -1.82 -7.02
N GLU A 191 11.63 -0.74 -7.52
CA GLU A 191 10.93 0.53 -7.68
C GLU A 191 9.99 0.47 -8.89
N ASN A 192 8.84 1.14 -8.82
CA ASN A 192 7.95 1.24 -9.98
C ASN A 192 8.53 2.14 -11.10
N GLY A 193 9.56 2.93 -10.82
CA GLY A 193 10.29 3.77 -11.77
C GLY A 193 9.54 5.03 -12.20
N ILE A 194 8.41 5.34 -11.59
CA ILE A 194 7.66 6.58 -11.86
C ILE A 194 8.40 7.74 -11.20
N GLN A 195 8.74 8.77 -11.99
CA GLN A 195 9.56 9.91 -11.56
C GLN A 195 8.76 11.11 -11.05
N GLU A 196 7.45 11.01 -11.03
CA GLU A 196 6.52 11.94 -10.38
C GLU A 196 5.84 11.31 -9.17
N PRO A 197 5.39 12.09 -8.16
CA PRO A 197 4.68 11.57 -6.98
C PRO A 197 3.24 11.20 -7.34
N LEU A 198 3.06 10.11 -8.08
CA LEU A 198 1.78 9.64 -8.57
C LEU A 198 1.15 8.63 -7.58
N ALA A 199 -0.08 8.89 -7.16
CA ALA A 199 -0.85 7.94 -6.36
C ALA A 199 -1.24 6.73 -7.22
N GLY A 200 -0.97 5.53 -6.71
CA GLY A 200 -1.19 4.30 -7.46
C GLY A 200 -0.07 3.99 -8.48
N THR A 201 -0.29 2.99 -9.32
CA THR A 201 0.68 2.55 -10.34
C THR A 201 0.03 2.54 -11.71
N THR A 202 0.29 3.58 -12.50
CA THR A 202 -0.10 3.63 -13.91
C THR A 202 0.96 2.93 -14.74
N LEU A 203 0.66 1.73 -15.24
CA LEU A 203 1.64 0.86 -15.90
C LEU A 203 2.40 1.54 -17.05
N SER A 204 1.76 2.39 -17.84
CA SER A 204 2.41 3.13 -18.94
C SER A 204 3.44 4.16 -18.47
N LYS A 205 3.38 4.59 -17.19
CA LYS A 205 4.33 5.53 -16.58
C LYS A 205 5.46 4.81 -15.82
N THR A 206 5.36 3.49 -15.58
CA THR A 206 6.41 2.73 -14.89
C THR A 206 7.67 2.60 -15.75
N SER A 207 8.77 2.17 -15.13
CA SER A 207 9.99 1.85 -15.86
C SER A 207 9.73 0.78 -16.94
N LYS A 208 10.57 0.78 -17.99
CA LYS A 208 10.50 -0.24 -19.04
C LYS A 208 10.64 -1.66 -18.47
N GLU A 209 11.49 -1.82 -17.44
CA GLU A 209 11.70 -3.09 -16.75
C GLU A 209 10.40 -3.62 -16.13
N ILE A 210 9.63 -2.76 -15.42
CA ILE A 210 8.33 -3.14 -14.85
C ILE A 210 7.29 -3.44 -15.93
N GLN A 211 7.26 -2.65 -17.02
CA GLN A 211 6.34 -2.91 -18.13
C GLN A 211 6.59 -4.24 -18.79
N ASP A 212 7.85 -4.61 -19.01
CA ASP A 212 8.23 -5.88 -19.62
C ASP A 212 7.92 -7.04 -18.66
N LEU A 213 8.25 -6.88 -17.38
CA LEU A 213 7.95 -7.85 -16.32
C LEU A 213 6.46 -8.22 -16.23
N VAL A 214 5.56 -7.26 -16.43
CA VAL A 214 4.10 -7.49 -16.35
C VAL A 214 3.56 -8.16 -17.64
N ARG A 215 4.29 -8.07 -18.75
CA ARG A 215 3.88 -8.67 -20.03
C ARG A 215 4.34 -10.12 -20.20
N GLU A 216 5.36 -10.55 -19.47
CA GLU A 216 5.84 -11.94 -19.40
C GLU A 216 4.85 -12.88 -18.71
#